data_e356ae4d69cc4275c6ebc5aeaca41500
#
_entry.id   e356ae4d69cc4275c6ebc5aeaca41500
#
_cell.length_a   1.000
_cell.length_b   1.000
_cell.length_c   1.000
_cell.angle_alpha   90.00
_cell.angle_beta   90.00
_cell.angle_gamma   90.00
#
_symmetry.space_group_name_H-M   'P 1'
#
loop_
_entity.id
_entity.type
_entity.pdbx_description
1 polymer ?
#
loop_
_entity_poly.entity_id
_entity_poly.type
_entity_poly.pdbx_seq_one_letter_code
_entity_poly.pdbx_strand_id
1 'polypeptide(L)'
;MKNTAIFSIRKITLIALLSTLAYVGRILFAWIPNVQPVTVILLIITLEIGLVEGILTASLSMFLSNIFLGMGPWTLHQIASFAIVILVFSCLKPLSRQTWKQPLLKLAFFTIMAGLMGYLYGFVISIFFVYFYHIPKFWVYYLQGLPFDTLHALGNMGFWIILSPLLPRIIQKYQTKFQ
;
A
#
# COMPACT_ATOMS: atom_id res chain seq x y z
N MET A 1 -7.48 -21.95 27.07
CA MET A 1 -8.31 -21.50 25.94
C MET A 1 -7.58 -20.37 25.26
N LYS A 2 -6.98 -20.60 24.06
CA LYS A 2 -6.38 -19.53 23.24
C LYS A 2 -7.54 -18.66 22.74
N ASN A 3 -7.62 -17.44 23.24
CA ASN A 3 -8.60 -16.45 22.79
C ASN A 3 -8.30 -16.13 21.32
N THR A 4 -9.01 -16.77 20.41
CA THR A 4 -8.96 -16.50 18.95
C THR A 4 -9.81 -15.28 18.60
N ALA A 5 -9.70 -14.22 19.38
CA ALA A 5 -10.32 -12.97 19.00
C ALA A 5 -9.64 -12.50 17.71
N ILE A 6 -10.39 -12.49 16.61
CA ILE A 6 -9.96 -12.01 15.27
C ILE A 6 -9.31 -10.62 15.39
N PHE A 7 -9.70 -9.84 16.39
CA PHE A 7 -9.14 -8.54 16.73
C PHE A 7 -8.73 -8.48 18.21
N SER A 8 -7.49 -8.88 18.51
CA SER A 8 -6.91 -8.52 19.82
C SER A 8 -6.67 -7.01 19.88
N ILE A 9 -6.76 -6.42 21.09
CA ILE A 9 -6.47 -4.99 21.32
C ILE A 9 -5.13 -4.60 20.70
N ARG A 10 -4.11 -5.46 20.82
CA ARG A 10 -2.77 -5.27 20.23
C ARG A 10 -2.81 -5.12 18.72
N LYS A 11 -3.61 -5.94 18.05
CA LYS A 11 -3.76 -5.92 16.60
C LYS A 11 -4.44 -4.63 16.13
N ILE A 12 -5.48 -4.22 16.85
CA ILE A 12 -6.18 -2.95 16.61
C ILE A 12 -5.21 -1.77 16.77
N THR A 13 -4.44 -1.73 17.86
CA THR A 13 -3.44 -0.69 18.11
C THR A 13 -2.38 -0.65 17.02
N LEU A 14 -1.89 -1.80 16.57
CA LEU A 14 -0.89 -1.88 15.50
C LEU A 14 -1.45 -1.34 14.17
N ILE A 15 -2.67 -1.74 13.81
CA ILE A 15 -3.35 -1.23 12.60
C ILE A 15 -3.54 0.28 12.71
N ALA A 16 -3.99 0.79 13.85
CA ALA A 16 -4.17 2.23 14.07
C ALA A 16 -2.86 3.02 13.89
N LEU A 17 -1.76 2.54 14.50
CA LEU A 17 -0.43 3.17 14.37
C LEU A 17 0.07 3.14 12.93
N LEU A 18 -0.08 2.02 12.23
CA LEU A 18 0.35 1.87 10.83
C LEU A 18 -0.53 2.71 9.88
N SER A 19 -1.83 2.84 10.17
CA SER A 19 -2.73 3.73 9.41
C SER A 19 -2.37 5.20 9.62
N THR A 20 -1.99 5.57 10.84
CA THR A 20 -1.50 6.92 11.14
C THR A 20 -0.19 7.19 10.41
N LEU A 21 0.74 6.25 10.38
CA LEU A 21 2.00 6.37 9.64
C LEU A 21 1.73 6.57 8.14
N ALA A 22 0.83 5.78 7.55
CA ALA A 22 0.45 5.90 6.16
C ALA A 22 -0.25 7.24 5.86
N TYR A 23 -1.18 7.66 6.73
CA TYR A 23 -1.86 8.95 6.66
C TYR A 23 -0.87 10.12 6.71
N VAL A 24 -0.01 10.16 7.72
CA VAL A 24 0.99 11.23 7.89
C VAL A 24 1.94 11.26 6.69
N GLY A 25 2.42 10.10 6.27
CA GLY A 25 3.27 9.99 5.08
C GLY A 25 2.57 10.54 3.83
N ARG A 26 1.28 10.28 3.65
CA ARG A 26 0.51 10.82 2.52
C ARG A 26 0.41 12.35 2.57
N ILE A 27 0.15 12.92 3.73
CA ILE A 27 0.04 14.38 3.87
C ILE A 27 1.39 15.07 3.67
N LEU A 28 2.46 14.53 4.26
CA LEU A 28 3.81 15.11 4.13
C LEU A 28 4.31 15.17 2.69
N PHE A 29 3.93 14.20 1.87
CA PHE A 29 4.35 14.13 0.47
C PHE A 29 3.27 14.58 -0.52
N ALA A 30 2.16 15.18 -0.05
CA ALA A 30 1.05 15.61 -0.91
C ALA A 30 1.42 16.66 -1.95
N TRP A 31 2.51 17.39 -1.73
CA TRP A 31 3.06 18.39 -2.67
C TRP A 31 3.79 17.77 -3.87
N ILE A 32 4.16 16.49 -3.82
CA ILE A 32 4.75 15.78 -4.95
C ILE A 32 3.66 14.88 -5.57
N PRO A 33 3.26 15.10 -6.82
CA PRO A 33 2.21 14.30 -7.44
C PRO A 33 2.52 12.80 -7.41
N ASN A 34 1.62 12.01 -6.82
CA ASN A 34 1.68 10.54 -6.72
C ASN A 34 2.93 9.93 -6.05
N VAL A 35 3.83 10.72 -5.46
CA VAL A 35 4.99 10.23 -4.72
C VAL A 35 4.69 10.21 -3.23
N GLN A 36 4.28 9.04 -2.71
CA GLN A 36 3.83 8.89 -1.32
C GLN A 36 4.23 7.51 -0.78
N PRO A 37 4.58 7.38 0.53
CA PRO A 37 5.00 6.09 1.10
C PRO A 37 3.85 5.11 1.35
N VAL A 38 2.59 5.54 1.17
CA VAL A 38 1.39 4.77 1.53
C VAL A 38 1.41 3.38 0.92
N THR A 39 1.55 3.28 -0.40
CA THR A 39 1.55 2.00 -1.11
C THR A 39 2.56 1.04 -0.49
N VAL A 40 3.80 1.47 -0.30
CA VAL A 40 4.87 0.63 0.24
C VAL A 40 4.58 0.19 1.67
N ILE A 41 4.06 1.08 2.52
CA ILE A 41 3.64 0.73 3.88
C ILE A 41 2.60 -0.38 3.84
N LEU A 42 1.58 -0.27 2.98
CA LEU A 42 0.53 -1.27 2.81
C LEU A 42 1.08 -2.62 2.31
N LEU A 43 2.00 -2.60 1.34
CA LEU A 43 2.65 -3.80 0.82
C LEU A 43 3.47 -4.52 1.90
N ILE A 44 4.24 -3.78 2.71
CA ILE A 44 5.01 -4.35 3.82
C ILE A 44 4.07 -4.95 4.89
N ILE A 45 3.01 -4.25 5.28
CA ILE A 45 2.02 -4.76 6.23
C ILE A 45 1.43 -6.08 5.74
N THR A 46 1.10 -6.15 4.45
CA THR A 46 0.53 -7.35 3.83
C THR A 46 1.47 -8.54 3.91
N LEU A 47 2.77 -8.34 3.67
CA LEU A 47 3.77 -9.41 3.77
C LEU A 47 4.03 -9.84 5.21
N GLU A 48 4.18 -8.89 6.12
CA GLU A 48 4.60 -9.15 7.51
C GLU A 48 3.42 -9.60 8.40
N ILE A 49 2.25 -9.00 8.24
CA ILE A 49 1.10 -9.26 9.09
C ILE A 49 0.08 -10.11 8.33
N GLY A 50 -0.57 -9.51 7.34
CA GLY A 50 -1.57 -10.21 6.54
C GLY A 50 -2.37 -9.31 5.61
N LEU A 51 -3.14 -9.97 4.75
CA LEU A 51 -3.98 -9.32 3.74
C LEU A 51 -5.06 -8.42 4.39
N VAL A 52 -5.74 -8.93 5.40
CA VAL A 52 -6.84 -8.22 6.08
C VAL A 52 -6.32 -6.94 6.73
N GLU A 53 -5.17 -7.01 7.40
CA GLU A 53 -4.55 -5.87 8.06
C GLU A 53 -4.09 -4.81 7.05
N GLY A 54 -3.56 -5.26 5.91
CA GLY A 54 -3.21 -4.37 4.79
C GLY A 54 -4.42 -3.61 4.27
N ILE A 55 -5.55 -4.31 4.02
CA ILE A 55 -6.80 -3.70 3.53
C ILE A 55 -7.40 -2.74 4.56
N LEU A 56 -7.44 -3.13 5.85
CA LEU A 56 -7.93 -2.25 6.91
C LEU A 56 -7.08 -0.99 7.04
N THR A 57 -5.76 -1.12 6.98
CA THR A 57 -4.85 0.03 7.01
C THR A 57 -5.06 0.93 5.79
N ALA A 58 -5.25 0.36 4.60
CA ALA A 58 -5.55 1.12 3.39
C ALA A 58 -6.86 1.91 3.54
N SER A 59 -7.93 1.24 4.01
CA SER A 59 -9.24 1.86 4.21
C SER A 59 -9.17 3.02 5.18
N LEU A 60 -8.55 2.82 6.35
CA LEU A 60 -8.41 3.86 7.36
C LEU A 60 -7.55 5.03 6.88
N SER A 61 -6.39 4.75 6.26
CA SER A 61 -5.50 5.82 5.78
C SER A 61 -6.12 6.62 4.64
N MET A 62 -6.83 5.99 3.70
CA MET A 62 -7.52 6.70 2.63
C MET A 62 -8.68 7.52 3.18
N PHE A 63 -9.50 6.95 4.05
CA PHE A 63 -10.61 7.66 4.67
C PHE A 63 -10.14 8.89 5.43
N LEU A 64 -9.17 8.73 6.36
CA LEU A 64 -8.65 9.84 7.17
C LEU A 64 -7.96 10.90 6.32
N SER A 65 -7.14 10.51 5.35
CA SER A 65 -6.43 11.49 4.53
C SER A 65 -7.35 12.24 3.58
N ASN A 66 -8.43 11.63 3.11
CA ASN A 66 -9.39 12.31 2.24
C ASN A 66 -10.31 13.26 3.00
N ILE A 67 -10.53 13.09 4.31
CA ILE A 67 -11.15 14.13 5.14
C ILE A 67 -10.33 15.43 5.05
N PHE A 68 -9.00 15.31 5.03
CA PHE A 68 -8.09 16.46 4.98
C PHE A 68 -7.82 16.96 3.55
N LEU A 69 -7.62 16.05 2.59
CA LEU A 69 -7.28 16.36 1.20
C LEU A 69 -8.48 16.57 0.29
N GLY A 70 -9.68 16.31 0.78
CA GLY A 70 -10.93 16.35 0.04
C GLY A 70 -11.59 14.98 -0.04
N MET A 71 -12.82 14.90 0.47
CA MET A 71 -13.65 13.69 0.47
C MET A 71 -14.55 13.66 -0.75
N GLY A 72 -14.65 12.50 -1.38
CA GLY A 72 -15.56 12.29 -2.51
C GLY A 72 -15.70 10.82 -2.88
N PRO A 73 -16.48 10.49 -3.94
CA PRO A 73 -16.64 9.11 -4.40
C PRO A 73 -15.32 8.40 -4.71
N TRP A 74 -14.31 9.16 -5.13
CA TRP A 74 -12.96 8.64 -5.37
C TRP A 74 -12.33 7.96 -4.17
N THR A 75 -12.77 8.27 -2.94
CA THR A 75 -12.29 7.60 -1.74
C THR A 75 -12.55 6.09 -1.79
N LEU A 76 -13.74 5.69 -2.22
CA LEU A 76 -14.09 4.27 -2.37
C LEU A 76 -13.28 3.62 -3.50
N HIS A 77 -13.09 4.34 -4.62
CA HIS A 77 -12.26 3.87 -5.74
C HIS A 77 -10.81 3.67 -5.31
N GLN A 78 -10.25 4.56 -4.50
CA GLN A 78 -8.90 4.44 -3.96
C GLN A 78 -8.78 3.22 -3.03
N ILE A 79 -9.73 3.03 -2.11
CA ILE A 79 -9.75 1.88 -1.20
C ILE A 79 -9.83 0.58 -1.99
N ALA A 80 -10.72 0.49 -2.96
CA ALA A 80 -10.88 -0.68 -3.82
C ALA A 80 -9.60 -0.96 -4.65
N SER A 81 -8.99 0.09 -5.22
CA SER A 81 -7.75 -0.04 -5.98
C SER A 81 -6.61 -0.54 -5.10
N PHE A 82 -6.44 0.01 -3.89
CA PHE A 82 -5.45 -0.50 -2.94
C PHE A 82 -5.73 -1.94 -2.52
N ALA A 83 -7.00 -2.32 -2.31
CA ALA A 83 -7.35 -3.70 -1.97
C ALA A 83 -6.90 -4.68 -3.07
N ILE A 84 -7.10 -4.32 -4.34
CA ILE A 84 -6.65 -5.13 -5.50
C ILE A 84 -5.11 -5.20 -5.55
N VAL A 85 -4.42 -4.07 -5.40
CA VAL A 85 -2.94 -4.00 -5.36
C VAL A 85 -2.39 -4.88 -4.24
N ILE A 86 -2.94 -4.78 -3.05
CA ILE A 86 -2.57 -5.56 -1.86
C ILE A 86 -2.83 -7.06 -2.11
N LEU A 87 -3.97 -7.41 -2.70
CA LEU A 87 -4.31 -8.78 -3.03
C LEU A 87 -3.29 -9.39 -4.00
N VAL A 88 -2.99 -8.70 -5.10
CA VAL A 88 -1.99 -9.15 -6.09
C VAL A 88 -0.61 -9.29 -5.45
N PHE A 89 -0.18 -8.29 -4.67
CA PHE A 89 1.13 -8.33 -4.01
C PHE A 89 1.22 -9.42 -2.94
N SER A 90 0.11 -9.80 -2.30
CA SER A 90 0.06 -10.87 -1.31
C SER A 90 0.49 -12.22 -1.86
N CYS A 91 0.35 -12.44 -3.17
CA CYS A 91 0.83 -13.65 -3.86
C CYS A 91 2.36 -13.80 -3.75
N LEU A 92 3.10 -12.71 -3.52
CA LEU A 92 4.55 -12.72 -3.33
C LEU A 92 4.97 -13.07 -1.88
N LYS A 93 4.01 -13.26 -0.96
CA LYS A 93 4.29 -13.58 0.44
C LYS A 93 5.16 -14.84 0.64
N PRO A 94 4.94 -15.97 -0.07
CA PRO A 94 5.83 -17.12 0.04
C PRO A 94 7.27 -16.79 -0.35
N LEU A 95 7.44 -16.01 -1.42
CA LEU A 95 8.74 -15.59 -1.94
C LEU A 95 9.46 -14.62 -0.98
N SER A 96 8.71 -13.75 -0.30
CA SER A 96 9.28 -12.82 0.69
C SER A 96 9.85 -13.54 1.91
N ARG A 97 9.28 -14.69 2.28
CA ARG A 97 9.72 -15.52 3.42
C ARG A 97 10.87 -16.46 3.08
N GLN A 98 11.13 -16.67 1.80
CA GLN A 98 12.22 -17.53 1.35
C GLN A 98 13.57 -16.90 1.68
N THR A 99 14.54 -17.75 2.06
CA THR A 99 15.94 -17.34 2.25
C THR A 99 16.61 -17.19 0.89
N TRP A 100 16.96 -15.96 0.55
CA TRP A 100 17.69 -15.65 -0.68
C TRP A 100 19.18 -15.71 -0.42
N LYS A 101 19.93 -16.39 -1.31
CA LYS A 101 21.40 -16.43 -1.24
C LYS A 101 22.01 -15.04 -1.36
N GLN A 102 21.35 -14.15 -2.11
CA GLN A 102 21.81 -12.78 -2.34
C GLN A 102 20.74 -11.78 -1.87
N PRO A 103 20.92 -11.14 -0.70
CA PRO A 103 19.94 -10.21 -0.15
C PRO A 103 19.70 -8.99 -1.05
N LEU A 104 20.72 -8.57 -1.82
CA LEU A 104 20.58 -7.46 -2.76
C LEU A 104 19.63 -7.80 -3.93
N LEU A 105 19.67 -9.04 -4.44
CA LEU A 105 18.72 -9.49 -5.46
C LEU A 105 17.29 -9.52 -4.92
N LYS A 106 17.11 -9.94 -3.68
CA LYS A 106 15.78 -9.88 -3.02
C LYS A 106 15.28 -8.44 -2.95
N LEU A 107 16.13 -7.52 -2.49
CA LEU A 107 15.79 -6.10 -2.42
C LEU A 107 15.41 -5.56 -3.79
N ALA A 108 16.26 -5.79 -4.81
CA ALA A 108 16.01 -5.33 -6.18
C ALA A 108 14.70 -5.90 -6.74
N PHE A 109 14.45 -7.19 -6.58
CA PHE A 109 13.21 -7.83 -7.03
C PHE A 109 11.98 -7.17 -6.42
N PHE A 110 11.93 -7.04 -5.09
CA PHE A 110 10.76 -6.45 -4.42
C PHE A 110 10.64 -4.94 -4.69
N THR A 111 11.75 -4.24 -4.94
CA THR A 111 11.75 -2.84 -5.37
C THR A 111 11.04 -2.70 -6.73
N ILE A 112 11.39 -3.55 -7.70
CA ILE A 112 10.73 -3.56 -9.01
C ILE A 112 9.25 -3.93 -8.87
N MET A 113 8.93 -4.94 -8.07
CA MET A 113 7.54 -5.34 -7.82
C MET A 113 6.73 -4.21 -7.17
N ALA A 114 7.31 -3.48 -6.21
CA ALA A 114 6.65 -2.31 -5.60
C ALA A 114 6.40 -1.19 -6.63
N GLY A 115 7.34 -0.96 -7.56
CA GLY A 115 7.15 -0.06 -8.69
C GLY A 115 5.99 -0.49 -9.59
N LEU A 116 5.94 -1.77 -9.97
CA LEU A 116 4.85 -2.31 -10.79
C LEU A 116 3.47 -2.18 -10.11
N MET A 117 3.42 -2.22 -8.78
CA MET A 117 2.19 -1.97 -8.04
C MET A 117 1.70 -0.52 -8.18
N GLY A 118 2.58 0.44 -8.44
CA GLY A 118 2.21 1.82 -8.78
C GLY A 118 1.43 1.89 -10.10
N TYR A 119 1.92 1.23 -11.14
CA TYR A 119 1.21 1.14 -12.43
C TYR A 119 -0.10 0.34 -12.30
N LEU A 120 -0.09 -0.76 -11.54
CA LEU A 120 -1.32 -1.52 -11.29
C LEU A 120 -2.38 -0.67 -10.60
N TYR A 121 -1.99 0.13 -9.60
CA TYR A 121 -2.90 1.06 -8.94
C TYR A 121 -3.50 2.07 -9.93
N GLY A 122 -2.65 2.71 -10.75
CA GLY A 122 -3.09 3.67 -11.76
C GLY A 122 -4.03 3.07 -12.79
N PHE A 123 -3.75 1.85 -13.24
CA PHE A 123 -4.62 1.12 -14.16
C PHE A 123 -6.00 0.82 -13.55
N VAL A 124 -6.01 0.26 -12.34
CA VAL A 124 -7.25 -0.13 -11.65
C VAL A 124 -8.10 1.09 -11.30
N ILE A 125 -7.50 2.15 -10.77
CA ILE A 125 -8.26 3.37 -10.44
C ILE A 125 -8.81 4.05 -11.69
N SER A 126 -8.08 3.99 -12.82
CA SER A 126 -8.55 4.50 -14.10
C SER A 126 -9.77 3.75 -14.60
N ILE A 127 -9.85 2.43 -14.40
CA ILE A 127 -11.06 1.65 -14.71
C ILE A 127 -12.24 2.17 -13.89
N PHE A 128 -12.08 2.32 -12.56
CA PHE A 128 -13.16 2.83 -11.72
C PHE A 128 -13.61 4.24 -12.14
N PHE A 129 -12.69 5.13 -12.44
CA PHE A 129 -13.02 6.50 -12.84
C PHE A 129 -13.72 6.56 -14.19
N VAL A 130 -13.20 5.85 -15.19
CA VAL A 130 -13.80 5.81 -16.53
C VAL A 130 -15.21 5.26 -16.46
N TYR A 131 -15.43 4.19 -15.70
CA TYR A 131 -16.75 3.59 -15.57
C TYR A 131 -17.73 4.49 -14.78
N PHE A 132 -17.28 5.06 -13.66
CA PHE A 132 -18.11 5.87 -12.78
C PHE A 132 -18.49 7.23 -13.41
N TYR A 133 -17.54 7.88 -14.09
CA TYR A 133 -17.75 9.18 -14.71
C TYR A 133 -18.14 9.10 -16.18
N HIS A 134 -18.42 7.90 -16.71
CA HIS A 134 -18.80 7.65 -18.10
C HIS A 134 -17.85 8.28 -19.13
N ILE A 135 -16.54 8.18 -18.90
CA ILE A 135 -15.50 8.72 -19.79
C ILE A 135 -15.45 7.87 -21.08
N PRO A 136 -15.63 8.44 -22.28
CA PRO A 136 -15.91 7.65 -23.47
C PRO A 136 -14.74 6.83 -24.02
N LYS A 137 -13.49 7.15 -23.65
CA LYS A 137 -12.30 6.52 -24.22
C LYS A 137 -11.30 6.14 -23.11
N PHE A 138 -11.38 4.91 -22.60
CA PHE A 138 -10.51 4.40 -21.53
C PHE A 138 -9.02 4.60 -21.84
N TRP A 139 -8.55 4.15 -22.99
CA TRP A 139 -7.11 4.21 -23.31
C TRP A 139 -6.58 5.65 -23.38
N VAL A 140 -7.37 6.58 -23.86
CA VAL A 140 -6.96 8.00 -23.90
C VAL A 140 -6.81 8.52 -22.47
N TYR A 141 -7.80 8.23 -21.60
CA TYR A 141 -7.74 8.63 -20.19
C TYR A 141 -6.55 8.01 -19.47
N TYR A 142 -6.35 6.68 -19.60
CA TYR A 142 -5.27 5.96 -18.96
C TYR A 142 -3.88 6.44 -19.42
N LEU A 143 -3.67 6.63 -20.73
CA LEU A 143 -2.41 7.10 -21.28
C LEU A 143 -2.04 8.51 -20.78
N GLN A 144 -3.01 9.39 -20.59
CA GLN A 144 -2.79 10.70 -19.96
C GLN A 144 -2.37 10.60 -18.49
N GLY A 145 -2.77 9.54 -17.79
CA GLY A 145 -2.40 9.26 -16.41
C GLY A 145 -0.99 8.66 -16.26
N LEU A 146 -0.41 8.07 -17.31
CA LEU A 146 0.87 7.35 -17.24
C LEU A 146 2.04 8.14 -16.63
N PRO A 147 2.23 9.46 -16.88
CA PRO A 147 3.27 10.23 -16.19
C PRO A 147 3.11 10.21 -14.66
N PHE A 148 1.88 10.31 -14.16
CA PHE A 148 1.58 10.24 -12.72
C PHE A 148 1.81 8.83 -12.17
N ASP A 149 1.46 7.79 -12.94
CA ASP A 149 1.71 6.40 -12.57
C ASP A 149 3.21 6.09 -12.54
N THR A 150 3.98 6.70 -13.44
CA THR A 150 5.44 6.59 -13.43
C THR A 150 6.05 7.24 -12.18
N LEU A 151 5.58 8.43 -11.78
CA LEU A 151 5.98 9.05 -10.51
C LEU A 151 5.61 8.17 -9.32
N HIS A 152 4.43 7.57 -9.32
CA HIS A 152 3.99 6.62 -8.30
C HIS A 152 4.91 5.39 -8.24
N ALA A 153 5.24 4.81 -9.40
CA ALA A 153 6.14 3.66 -9.48
C ALA A 153 7.55 3.99 -8.95
N LEU A 154 8.13 5.11 -9.38
CA LEU A 154 9.44 5.56 -8.92
C LEU A 154 9.44 5.90 -7.42
N GLY A 155 8.39 6.55 -6.94
CA GLY A 155 8.17 6.81 -5.51
C GLY A 155 8.12 5.52 -4.70
N ASN A 156 7.35 4.53 -5.17
CA ASN A 156 7.27 3.22 -4.52
C ASN A 156 8.63 2.50 -4.49
N MET A 157 9.40 2.56 -5.57
CA MET A 157 10.75 1.99 -5.60
C MET A 157 11.66 2.64 -4.56
N GLY A 158 11.68 3.98 -4.50
CA GLY A 158 12.47 4.73 -3.51
C GLY A 158 12.05 4.42 -2.07
N PHE A 159 10.75 4.47 -1.78
CA PHE A 159 10.24 4.16 -0.45
C PHE A 159 10.44 2.69 -0.07
N TRP A 160 10.39 1.75 -1.03
CA TRP A 160 10.69 0.36 -0.76
C TRP A 160 12.12 0.15 -0.28
N ILE A 161 13.10 0.76 -0.94
CA ILE A 161 14.51 0.68 -0.55
C ILE A 161 14.71 1.18 0.89
N ILE A 162 14.02 2.27 1.27
CA ILE A 162 14.15 2.88 2.60
C ILE A 162 13.38 2.11 3.67
N LEU A 163 12.12 1.75 3.39
CA LEU A 163 11.21 1.22 4.41
C LEU A 163 11.31 -0.30 4.59
N SER A 164 11.69 -1.06 3.55
CA SER A 164 11.74 -2.52 3.64
C SER A 164 12.76 -3.07 4.64
N PRO A 165 13.91 -2.44 4.93
CA PRO A 165 14.78 -2.87 6.01
C PRO A 165 14.35 -2.40 7.40
N LEU A 166 13.51 -1.37 7.52
CA LEU A 166 13.16 -0.72 8.78
C LEU A 166 11.81 -1.19 9.32
N LEU A 167 10.77 -1.07 8.52
CA LEU A 167 9.39 -1.28 8.96
C LEU A 167 9.11 -2.73 9.40
N PRO A 168 9.60 -3.78 8.69
CA PRO A 168 9.43 -5.15 9.16
C PRO A 168 10.04 -5.39 10.54
N ARG A 169 11.22 -4.84 10.83
CA ARG A 169 11.88 -4.97 12.15
C ARG A 169 11.04 -4.35 13.26
N ILE A 170 10.44 -3.18 13.00
CA ILE A 170 9.57 -2.50 13.98
C ILE A 170 8.31 -3.33 14.22
N ILE A 171 7.67 -3.83 13.17
CA ILE A 171 6.47 -4.67 13.26
C ILE A 171 6.77 -5.95 14.05
N GLN A 172 7.84 -6.66 13.71
CA GLN A 172 8.23 -7.90 14.36
C GLN A 172 8.57 -7.67 15.84
N LYS A 173 9.34 -6.63 16.18
CA LYS A 173 9.64 -6.26 17.57
C LYS A 173 8.39 -5.96 18.38
N TYR A 174 7.41 -5.29 17.78
CA TYR A 174 6.12 -5.05 18.43
C TYR A 174 5.36 -6.36 18.66
N GLN A 175 5.34 -7.27 17.68
CA GLN A 175 4.66 -8.56 17.81
C GLN A 175 5.30 -9.46 18.87
N THR A 176 6.63 -9.53 18.93
CA THR A 176 7.36 -10.39 19.89
C THR A 176 7.36 -9.87 21.33
N LYS A 177 7.38 -8.55 21.52
CA LYS A 177 7.38 -7.96 22.89
C LYS A 177 6.13 -8.30 23.70
N PHE A 178 5.08 -8.76 23.05
CA PHE A 178 3.78 -8.98 23.64
C PHE A 178 3.26 -10.42 23.48
N GLN A 179 4.13 -11.36 23.05
CA GLN A 179 3.88 -12.82 23.17
C GLN A 179 4.28 -13.31 24.53
#